data_d15a1b24218497cb746fef526a1cb9ae
#
_entry.id   d15a1b24218497cb746fef526a1cb9ae
#
_cell.length_a   1.000
_cell.length_b   1.000
_cell.length_c   1.000
_cell.angle_alpha   90.00
_cell.angle_beta   90.00
_cell.angle_gamma   90.00
#
_symmetry.space_group_name_H-M   'P 1'
#
loop_
_entity.id
_entity.type
_entity.pdbx_description
1 polymer ?
#
loop_
_entity_poly.entity_id
_entity_poly.type
_entity_poly.pdbx_seq_one_letter_code
_entity_poly.pdbx_strand_id
1 'polypeptide(L)'
;MVHVSDEEIQSYLSMRDERDRFEFYFSLLERGYRFAAQTHDIPVDEFLKLHQQFRDGGYKNERLFKKKMIRDYGIKVLLEHVLTQYAYHLRLTVTDLKGKYINSGYIYTTYPDDIFFNKNVRKLLVTDKTLMITDFIDKPQFECQLSDLAAGIIRSVCLDENTRKYIPNDDNKEEFAKMRWDEECNK
;
A
#
# COMPACT_ATOMS: atom_id res chain seq x y z
N MET A 1 8.28 9.15 -28.06
CA MET A 1 8.70 8.14 -27.04
C MET A 1 9.75 8.76 -26.15
N VAL A 2 9.66 8.59 -24.84
CA VAL A 2 10.73 9.03 -23.92
C VAL A 2 11.86 8.01 -24.02
N HIS A 3 13.06 8.48 -24.35
CA HIS A 3 14.25 7.65 -24.42
C HIS A 3 14.97 7.67 -23.07
N VAL A 4 15.39 6.51 -22.59
CA VAL A 4 16.23 6.33 -21.40
C VAL A 4 17.59 5.83 -21.90
N SER A 5 18.69 6.52 -21.58
CA SER A 5 20.03 6.11 -22.00
C SER A 5 20.57 4.97 -21.12
N ASP A 6 21.59 4.26 -21.62
CA ASP A 6 22.26 3.21 -20.85
C ASP A 6 22.91 3.79 -19.58
N GLU A 7 23.41 5.02 -19.62
CA GLU A 7 23.97 5.70 -18.45
C GLU A 7 22.90 6.01 -17.41
N GLU A 8 21.70 6.44 -17.83
CA GLU A 8 20.57 6.65 -16.93
C GLU A 8 20.12 5.34 -16.26
N ILE A 9 20.11 4.23 -17.01
CA ILE A 9 19.80 2.89 -16.48
C ILE A 9 20.86 2.48 -15.44
N GLN A 10 22.17 2.63 -15.76
CA GLN A 10 23.24 2.31 -14.81
C GLN A 10 23.19 3.20 -13.57
N SER A 11 22.87 4.49 -13.74
CA SER A 11 22.67 5.40 -12.62
C SER A 11 21.55 4.92 -11.71
N TYR A 12 20.38 4.57 -12.28
CA TYR A 12 19.25 4.03 -11.52
C TYR A 12 19.62 2.74 -10.76
N LEU A 13 20.30 1.81 -11.42
CA LEU A 13 20.72 0.55 -10.80
C LEU A 13 21.71 0.75 -9.64
N SER A 14 22.46 1.86 -9.64
CA SER A 14 23.39 2.21 -8.57
C SER A 14 22.76 2.96 -7.40
N MET A 15 21.52 3.46 -7.55
CA MET A 15 20.81 4.20 -6.50
C MET A 15 20.46 3.30 -5.34
N ARG A 16 20.86 3.70 -4.14
CA ARG A 16 20.56 2.97 -2.88
C ARG A 16 19.41 3.58 -2.10
N ASP A 17 19.21 4.89 -2.23
CA ASP A 17 18.12 5.61 -1.56
C ASP A 17 16.84 5.49 -2.38
N GLU A 18 15.75 5.11 -1.73
CA GLU A 18 14.42 5.01 -2.34
C GLU A 18 13.94 6.36 -2.89
N ARG A 19 14.33 7.47 -2.24
CA ARG A 19 14.00 8.82 -2.71
C ARG A 19 14.65 9.15 -4.04
N ASP A 20 15.91 8.77 -4.22
CA ASP A 20 16.62 8.99 -5.49
C ASP A 20 15.94 8.24 -6.63
N ARG A 21 15.44 7.04 -6.35
CA ARG A 21 14.67 6.25 -7.32
C ARG A 21 13.34 6.91 -7.67
N PHE A 22 12.60 7.43 -6.69
CA PHE A 22 11.38 8.20 -6.97
C PHE A 22 11.68 9.44 -7.79
N GLU A 23 12.75 10.18 -7.49
CA GLU A 23 13.15 11.35 -8.28
C GLU A 23 13.53 10.97 -9.72
N PHE A 24 14.18 9.84 -9.91
CA PHE A 24 14.45 9.32 -11.24
C PHE A 24 13.15 9.04 -12.01
N TYR A 25 12.18 8.35 -11.40
CA TYR A 25 10.88 8.11 -12.03
C TYR A 25 10.13 9.41 -12.32
N PHE A 26 10.16 10.37 -11.41
CA PHE A 26 9.52 11.68 -11.64
C PHE A 26 10.16 12.40 -12.83
N SER A 27 11.47 12.33 -13.01
CA SER A 27 12.14 12.92 -14.17
C SER A 27 11.67 12.27 -15.49
N LEU A 28 11.51 10.95 -15.50
CA LEU A 28 11.00 10.23 -16.67
C LEU A 28 9.54 10.59 -16.97
N LEU A 29 8.70 10.64 -15.94
CA LEU A 29 7.30 11.02 -16.07
C LEU A 29 7.16 12.47 -16.56
N GLU A 30 7.93 13.42 -16.03
CA GLU A 30 7.93 14.80 -16.49
C GLU A 30 8.32 14.90 -17.96
N ARG A 31 9.37 14.20 -18.39
CA ARG A 31 9.77 14.12 -19.80
C ARG A 31 8.64 13.57 -20.67
N GLY A 32 7.93 12.53 -20.16
CA GLY A 32 6.76 11.95 -20.81
C GLY A 32 5.60 12.93 -20.96
N TYR A 33 5.27 13.65 -19.89
CA TYR A 33 4.19 14.65 -19.92
C TYR A 33 4.50 15.79 -20.87
N ARG A 34 5.72 16.34 -20.81
CA ARG A 34 6.15 17.42 -21.72
C ARG A 34 6.20 16.96 -23.17
N PHE A 35 6.60 15.71 -23.44
CA PHE A 35 6.54 15.16 -24.78
C PHE A 35 5.09 15.01 -25.28
N ALA A 36 4.20 14.44 -24.46
CA ALA A 36 2.81 14.25 -24.85
C ALA A 36 2.05 15.59 -25.02
N ALA A 37 2.40 16.60 -24.24
CA ALA A 37 1.83 17.94 -24.34
C ALA A 37 2.12 18.67 -25.66
N GLN A 38 3.08 18.18 -26.45
CA GLN A 38 3.33 18.75 -27.79
C GLN A 38 2.19 18.46 -28.77
N THR A 39 1.42 17.39 -28.53
CA THR A 39 0.36 16.94 -29.46
C THR A 39 -0.98 16.72 -28.79
N HIS A 40 -1.03 16.72 -27.47
CA HIS A 40 -2.23 16.48 -26.68
C HIS A 40 -2.38 17.53 -25.59
N ASP A 41 -3.61 17.80 -25.19
CA ASP A 41 -3.89 18.68 -24.05
C ASP A 41 -3.63 17.91 -22.75
N ILE A 42 -2.39 18.03 -22.26
CA ILE A 42 -1.92 17.38 -21.04
C ILE A 42 -1.73 18.44 -19.95
N PRO A 43 -2.34 18.27 -18.77
CA PRO A 43 -2.22 19.20 -17.65
C PRO A 43 -0.89 19.01 -16.90
N VAL A 44 0.23 19.32 -17.56
CA VAL A 44 1.60 19.07 -17.05
C VAL A 44 1.81 19.68 -15.67
N ASP A 45 1.40 20.95 -15.48
CA ASP A 45 1.60 21.66 -14.22
C ASP A 45 0.84 21.00 -13.05
N GLU A 46 -0.30 20.37 -13.34
CA GLU A 46 -1.08 19.64 -12.33
C GLU A 46 -0.37 18.35 -11.92
N PHE A 47 0.20 17.62 -12.87
CA PHE A 47 1.01 16.44 -12.56
C PHE A 47 2.27 16.80 -11.77
N LEU A 48 2.95 17.89 -12.12
CA LEU A 48 4.12 18.34 -11.37
C LEU A 48 3.74 18.78 -9.93
N LYS A 49 2.57 19.35 -9.71
CA LYS A 49 2.06 19.62 -8.36
C LYS A 49 1.83 18.34 -7.57
N LEU A 50 1.34 17.26 -8.20
CA LEU A 50 1.19 15.96 -7.55
C LEU A 50 2.55 15.37 -7.16
N HIS A 51 3.58 15.48 -8.02
CA HIS A 51 4.95 15.10 -7.66
C HIS A 51 5.45 15.88 -6.44
N GLN A 52 5.19 17.19 -6.40
CA GLN A 52 5.59 18.01 -5.25
C GLN A 52 4.85 17.61 -3.97
N GLN A 53 3.54 17.36 -4.05
CA GLN A 53 2.76 16.86 -2.90
C GLN A 53 3.30 15.54 -2.37
N PHE A 54 3.74 14.64 -3.24
CA PHE A 54 4.33 13.36 -2.85
C PHE A 54 5.68 13.56 -2.16
N ARG A 55 6.53 14.49 -2.64
CA ARG A 55 7.78 14.90 -1.97
C ARG A 55 7.51 15.47 -0.59
N ASP A 56 6.57 16.40 -0.49
CA ASP A 56 6.18 17.06 0.76
C ASP A 56 5.60 16.05 1.76
N GLY A 57 4.92 15.00 1.26
CA GLY A 57 4.44 13.86 2.04
C GLY A 57 5.54 12.86 2.45
N GLY A 58 6.83 13.14 2.14
CA GLY A 58 7.96 12.29 2.49
C GLY A 58 8.02 11.00 1.66
N TYR A 59 7.57 11.05 0.41
CA TYR A 59 7.54 9.91 -0.54
C TYR A 59 6.70 8.72 -0.06
N LYS A 60 5.66 8.99 0.74
CA LYS A 60 4.78 7.96 1.27
C LYS A 60 3.54 7.81 0.41
N ASN A 61 3.30 6.61 -0.06
CA ASN A 61 2.06 6.24 -0.74
C ASN A 61 1.13 5.52 0.25
N GLU A 62 0.58 6.32 1.17
CA GLU A 62 -0.33 5.86 2.21
C GLU A 62 -1.70 6.54 2.03
N ARG A 63 -2.76 5.75 2.07
CA ARG A 63 -4.12 6.27 1.89
C ARG A 63 -5.07 5.67 2.90
N LEU A 64 -5.75 6.52 3.66
CA LEU A 64 -6.88 6.07 4.47
C LEU A 64 -7.98 5.54 3.55
N PHE A 65 -8.31 4.27 3.71
CA PHE A 65 -9.35 3.60 2.92
C PHE A 65 -10.71 3.64 3.62
N LYS A 66 -10.78 3.18 4.87
CA LYS A 66 -11.99 3.14 5.68
C LYS A 66 -11.69 3.49 7.13
N LYS A 67 -12.71 3.99 7.80
CA LYS A 67 -12.70 4.15 9.25
C LYS A 67 -14.02 3.67 9.82
N LYS A 68 -13.98 3.06 11.03
CA LYS A 68 -15.16 2.58 11.73
C LYS A 68 -15.03 2.87 13.22
N MET A 69 -16.08 3.42 13.80
CA MET A 69 -16.19 3.58 15.25
C MET A 69 -16.95 2.39 15.82
N ILE A 70 -16.42 1.74 16.84
CA ILE A 70 -16.97 0.54 17.49
C ILE A 70 -17.16 0.88 18.95
N ARG A 71 -18.34 1.45 19.25
CA ARG A 71 -18.64 2.05 20.57
C ARG A 71 -18.65 1.03 21.70
N ASP A 72 -19.17 -0.17 21.44
CA ASP A 72 -19.31 -1.24 22.45
C ASP A 72 -17.93 -1.74 22.94
N TYR A 73 -16.88 -1.52 22.13
CA TYR A 73 -15.49 -1.85 22.46
C TYR A 73 -14.65 -0.63 22.82
N GLY A 74 -15.22 0.58 22.77
CA GLY A 74 -14.52 1.82 23.09
C GLY A 74 -13.41 2.21 22.11
N ILE A 75 -13.42 1.66 20.89
CA ILE A 75 -12.36 1.85 19.89
C ILE A 75 -12.86 2.44 18.58
N LYS A 76 -11.91 3.01 17.86
CA LYS A 76 -12.03 3.41 16.46
C LYS A 76 -10.92 2.72 15.67
N VAL A 77 -11.29 2.13 14.55
CA VAL A 77 -10.36 1.48 13.62
C VAL A 77 -10.21 2.29 12.33
N LEU A 78 -9.00 2.39 11.84
CA LEU A 78 -8.65 2.98 10.56
C LEU A 78 -8.00 1.89 9.71
N LEU A 79 -8.47 1.72 8.49
CA LEU A 79 -7.91 0.80 7.52
C LEU A 79 -7.23 1.62 6.43
N GLU A 80 -5.95 1.38 6.21
CA GLU A 80 -5.11 2.19 5.35
C GLU A 80 -4.39 1.30 4.34
N HIS A 81 -4.35 1.76 3.10
CA HIS A 81 -3.49 1.20 2.07
C HIS A 81 -2.11 1.83 2.19
N VAL A 82 -1.08 1.01 2.22
CA VAL A 82 0.32 1.42 2.21
C VAL A 82 0.99 0.71 1.04
N LEU A 83 1.38 1.44 0.03
CA LEU A 83 2.05 0.92 -1.15
C LEU A 83 3.50 1.38 -1.15
N THR A 84 4.40 0.42 -1.15
CA THR A 84 5.84 0.62 -1.34
C THR A 84 6.26 0.10 -2.70
N GLN A 85 7.49 0.30 -3.10
CA GLN A 85 8.02 -0.31 -4.34
C GLN A 85 8.12 -1.83 -4.25
N TYR A 86 8.11 -2.41 -3.03
CA TYR A 86 8.34 -3.84 -2.80
C TYR A 86 7.09 -4.60 -2.39
N ALA A 87 6.12 -3.91 -1.81
CA ALA A 87 4.93 -4.57 -1.28
C ALA A 87 3.76 -3.60 -1.16
N TYR A 88 2.58 -4.19 -1.20
CA TYR A 88 1.38 -3.57 -0.70
C TYR A 88 1.09 -4.10 0.70
N HIS A 89 0.69 -3.20 1.57
CA HIS A 89 0.24 -3.53 2.92
C HIS A 89 -1.14 -2.94 3.18
N LEU A 90 -1.97 -3.72 3.85
CA LEU A 90 -3.20 -3.24 4.46
C LEU A 90 -2.93 -3.05 5.95
N ARG A 91 -2.82 -1.79 6.37
CA ARG A 91 -2.55 -1.40 7.75
C ARG A 91 -3.86 -1.17 8.49
N LEU A 92 -3.99 -1.80 9.65
CA LEU A 92 -5.04 -1.53 10.61
C LEU A 92 -4.46 -0.73 11.77
N THR A 93 -5.00 0.47 11.99
CA THR A 93 -4.67 1.32 13.13
C THR A 93 -5.86 1.38 14.07
N VAL A 94 -5.61 1.16 15.37
CA VAL A 94 -6.62 1.21 16.42
C VAL A 94 -6.34 2.41 17.33
N THR A 95 -7.38 3.19 17.60
CA THR A 95 -7.36 4.29 18.55
C THR A 95 -8.54 4.14 19.54
N ASP A 96 -8.48 4.83 20.66
CA ASP A 96 -9.67 5.03 21.47
C ASP A 96 -10.68 5.97 20.76
N LEU A 97 -11.86 6.14 21.34
CA LEU A 97 -12.91 7.00 20.76
C LEU A 97 -12.50 8.49 20.69
N LYS A 98 -11.52 8.92 21.51
CA LYS A 98 -10.99 10.29 21.55
C LYS A 98 -9.86 10.47 20.54
N GLY A 99 -9.39 9.38 19.88
CA GLY A 99 -8.32 9.41 18.90
C GLY A 99 -6.93 9.14 19.47
N LYS A 100 -6.80 8.77 20.75
CA LYS A 100 -5.54 8.35 21.31
C LYS A 100 -5.11 7.02 20.69
N TYR A 101 -3.90 6.95 20.19
CA TYR A 101 -3.31 5.76 19.59
C TYR A 101 -3.25 4.59 20.59
N ILE A 102 -3.65 3.41 20.16
CA ILE A 102 -3.56 2.14 20.90
C ILE A 102 -2.50 1.26 20.26
N ASN A 103 -2.70 0.86 19.00
CA ASN A 103 -1.73 0.05 18.25
C ASN A 103 -1.97 0.15 16.74
N SER A 104 -0.98 -0.31 15.95
CA SER A 104 -1.06 -0.42 14.50
C SER A 104 -0.29 -1.64 14.02
N GLY A 105 -0.78 -2.31 12.97
CA GLY A 105 -0.10 -3.44 12.37
C GLY A 105 -0.61 -3.75 10.97
N TYR A 106 0.18 -4.49 10.19
CA TYR A 106 -0.23 -4.97 8.89
C TYR A 106 -1.04 -6.26 9.05
N ILE A 107 -2.26 -6.25 8.53
CA ILE A 107 -3.17 -7.41 8.53
C ILE A 107 -3.11 -8.19 7.21
N TYR A 108 -2.54 -7.57 6.18
CA TYR A 108 -2.29 -8.19 4.89
C TYR A 108 -1.06 -7.56 4.25
N THR A 109 -0.22 -8.38 3.66
CA THR A 109 0.93 -7.96 2.86
C THR A 109 0.96 -8.82 1.61
N THR A 110 1.20 -8.22 0.45
CA THR A 110 1.30 -8.90 -0.83
C THR A 110 2.14 -8.10 -1.84
N TYR A 111 2.14 -8.51 -3.10
CA TYR A 111 2.84 -7.83 -4.18
C TYR A 111 2.45 -6.35 -4.32
N PRO A 112 3.32 -5.48 -4.83
CA PRO A 112 3.04 -4.05 -5.02
C PRO A 112 2.14 -3.79 -6.24
N ASP A 113 0.98 -4.43 -6.29
CA ASP A 113 -0.01 -4.31 -7.37
C ASP A 113 -1.35 -3.78 -6.84
N ASP A 114 -1.64 -2.51 -7.11
CA ASP A 114 -2.88 -1.86 -6.68
C ASP A 114 -4.14 -2.45 -7.34
N ILE A 115 -4.03 -2.92 -8.58
CA ILE A 115 -5.17 -3.51 -9.32
C ILE A 115 -5.66 -4.78 -8.62
N PHE A 116 -4.74 -5.53 -8.05
CA PHE A 116 -5.03 -6.78 -7.38
C PHE A 116 -5.80 -6.57 -6.06
N PHE A 117 -5.46 -5.51 -5.30
CA PHE A 117 -6.11 -5.28 -3.99
C PHE A 117 -7.47 -4.67 -4.07
N ASN A 118 -7.74 -3.81 -5.04
CA ASN A 118 -9.04 -3.16 -5.20
C ASN A 118 -10.17 -4.19 -5.33
N LYS A 119 -9.83 -5.42 -5.72
CA LYS A 119 -10.79 -6.53 -5.75
C LYS A 119 -10.98 -7.21 -4.40
N ASN A 120 -9.92 -7.33 -3.62
CA ASN A 120 -9.89 -8.14 -2.38
C ASN A 120 -10.22 -7.33 -1.13
N VAL A 121 -10.18 -5.99 -1.19
CA VAL A 121 -10.44 -5.12 -0.04
C VAL A 121 -11.48 -4.06 -0.43
N ARG A 122 -12.75 -4.28 -0.06
CA ARG A 122 -13.84 -3.38 -0.45
C ARG A 122 -14.61 -2.79 0.71
N LYS A 123 -15.08 -3.62 1.65
CA LYS A 123 -15.90 -3.17 2.78
C LYS A 123 -15.26 -3.52 4.11
N LEU A 124 -15.57 -2.71 5.10
CA LEU A 124 -15.23 -2.93 6.50
C LEU A 124 -16.55 -3.12 7.28
N LEU A 125 -16.82 -4.35 7.68
CA LEU A 125 -18.03 -4.75 8.38
C LEU A 125 -17.69 -5.04 9.84
N VAL A 126 -18.64 -4.78 10.71
CA VAL A 126 -18.57 -5.11 12.14
C VAL A 126 -19.73 -6.02 12.46
N THR A 127 -19.42 -7.17 12.98
CA THR A 127 -20.38 -8.08 13.64
C THR A 127 -20.30 -7.91 15.15
N ASP A 128 -21.03 -8.71 15.91
CA ASP A 128 -21.04 -8.62 17.38
C ASP A 128 -19.65 -8.79 18.02
N LYS A 129 -18.76 -9.58 17.39
CA LYS A 129 -17.47 -9.95 17.97
C LYS A 129 -16.28 -9.70 17.04
N THR A 130 -16.52 -9.47 15.76
CA THR A 130 -15.43 -9.42 14.76
C THR A 130 -15.50 -8.17 13.89
N LEU A 131 -14.33 -7.72 13.48
CA LEU A 131 -14.12 -6.80 12.39
C LEU A 131 -13.79 -7.62 11.15
N MET A 132 -14.60 -7.51 10.11
CA MET A 132 -14.47 -8.27 8.87
C MET A 132 -14.17 -7.35 7.71
N ILE A 133 -13.24 -7.76 6.85
CA ILE A 133 -12.93 -7.09 5.59
C ILE A 133 -13.38 -8.00 4.47
N THR A 134 -14.16 -7.45 3.53
CA THR A 134 -14.74 -8.20 2.41
C THR A 134 -14.23 -7.66 1.07
N ASP A 135 -14.32 -8.50 0.05
CA ASP A 135 -14.09 -8.12 -1.35
C ASP A 135 -15.30 -7.39 -1.97
N PHE A 136 -15.25 -7.19 -3.30
CA PHE A 136 -16.27 -6.46 -4.06
C PHE A 136 -17.61 -7.21 -4.20
N ILE A 137 -17.63 -8.54 -3.98
CA ILE A 137 -18.84 -9.37 -3.96
C ILE A 137 -19.29 -9.74 -2.54
N ASP A 138 -18.78 -9.02 -1.54
CA ASP A 138 -19.07 -9.21 -0.11
C ASP A 138 -18.54 -10.53 0.48
N LYS A 139 -17.63 -11.22 -0.20
CA LYS A 139 -16.96 -12.41 0.32
C LYS A 139 -15.94 -12.01 1.39
N PRO A 140 -16.01 -12.63 2.59
CA PRO A 140 -15.03 -12.37 3.66
C PRO A 140 -13.60 -12.72 3.23
N GLN A 141 -12.69 -11.78 3.44
CA GLN A 141 -11.26 -11.92 3.13
C GLN A 141 -10.43 -12.02 4.41
N PHE A 142 -10.66 -11.11 5.36
CA PHE A 142 -9.92 -11.06 6.62
C PHE A 142 -10.88 -10.84 7.79
N GLU A 143 -10.49 -11.38 8.94
CA GLU A 143 -11.21 -11.23 10.20
C GLU A 143 -10.26 -10.89 11.34
N CYS A 144 -10.66 -9.96 12.22
CA CYS A 144 -9.99 -9.63 13.47
C CYS A 144 -10.98 -9.69 14.61
N GLN A 145 -10.58 -10.23 15.77
CA GLN A 145 -11.42 -10.23 16.96
C GLN A 145 -11.45 -8.83 17.58
N LEU A 146 -12.65 -8.31 17.88
CA LEU A 146 -12.81 -6.96 18.45
C LEU A 146 -12.25 -6.85 19.87
N SER A 147 -12.31 -7.93 20.66
CA SER A 147 -11.68 -8.00 21.97
C SER A 147 -10.17 -7.84 21.90
N ASP A 148 -9.52 -8.47 20.91
CA ASP A 148 -8.08 -8.37 20.70
C ASP A 148 -7.71 -6.94 20.29
N LEU A 149 -8.47 -6.37 19.35
CA LEU A 149 -8.24 -4.97 18.91
C LEU A 149 -8.38 -3.98 20.07
N ALA A 150 -9.39 -4.16 20.94
CA ALA A 150 -9.57 -3.31 22.11
C ALA A 150 -8.44 -3.47 23.14
N ALA A 151 -7.85 -4.66 23.23
CA ALA A 151 -6.64 -4.92 24.03
C ALA A 151 -5.33 -4.46 23.37
N GLY A 152 -5.39 -3.86 22.18
CA GLY A 152 -4.22 -3.45 21.43
C GLY A 152 -3.48 -4.58 20.72
N ILE A 153 -4.14 -5.72 20.54
CA ILE A 153 -3.56 -6.88 19.82
C ILE A 153 -4.10 -6.86 18.39
N ILE A 154 -3.21 -6.69 17.41
CA ILE A 154 -3.58 -6.77 16.00
C ILE A 154 -3.21 -8.15 15.47
N ARG A 155 -4.24 -8.97 15.32
CA ARG A 155 -4.15 -10.31 14.77
C ARG A 155 -5.27 -10.51 13.77
N SER A 156 -4.93 -10.88 12.54
CA SER A 156 -5.89 -11.16 11.48
C SER A 156 -5.83 -12.62 11.05
N VAL A 157 -6.97 -13.14 10.63
CA VAL A 157 -7.10 -14.44 10.00
C VAL A 157 -7.51 -14.21 8.55
N CYS A 158 -6.76 -14.74 7.59
CA CYS A 158 -7.15 -14.75 6.18
C CYS A 158 -8.13 -15.89 5.95
N LEU A 159 -9.34 -15.55 5.51
CA LEU A 159 -10.45 -16.48 5.32
C LEU A 159 -10.52 -17.04 3.90
N ASP A 160 -9.98 -16.32 2.93
CA ASP A 160 -10.02 -16.73 1.53
C ASP A 160 -8.72 -17.44 1.11
N GLU A 161 -8.83 -18.66 0.62
CA GLU A 161 -7.69 -19.47 0.21
C GLU A 161 -6.95 -18.88 -1.01
N ASN A 162 -7.67 -18.23 -1.92
CA ASN A 162 -7.03 -17.60 -3.07
C ASN A 162 -6.21 -16.38 -2.64
N THR A 163 -6.74 -15.56 -1.74
CA THR A 163 -6.00 -14.43 -1.16
C THR A 163 -4.80 -14.90 -0.36
N ARG A 164 -4.93 -16.01 0.38
CA ARG A 164 -3.85 -16.58 1.19
C ARG A 164 -2.62 -16.98 0.37
N LYS A 165 -2.79 -17.42 -0.87
CA LYS A 165 -1.68 -17.79 -1.77
C LYS A 165 -0.75 -16.61 -2.08
N TYR A 166 -1.24 -15.38 -1.96
CA TYR A 166 -0.48 -14.16 -2.22
C TYR A 166 0.07 -13.49 -0.95
N ILE A 167 -0.05 -14.15 0.20
CA ILE A 167 0.61 -13.73 1.44
C ILE A 167 2.00 -14.35 1.45
N PRO A 168 3.08 -13.57 1.67
CA PRO A 168 4.43 -14.10 1.79
C PRO A 168 4.50 -15.20 2.87
N ASN A 169 5.00 -16.36 2.51
CA ASN A 169 5.22 -17.50 3.38
C ASN A 169 6.45 -18.29 2.91
N ASP A 170 6.81 -19.39 3.58
CA ASP A 170 7.99 -20.16 3.24
C ASP A 170 7.95 -20.80 1.85
N ASP A 171 6.76 -21.09 1.33
CA ASP A 171 6.59 -21.76 0.03
C ASP A 171 6.72 -20.78 -1.15
N ASN A 172 6.38 -19.49 -0.94
CA ASN A 172 6.41 -18.47 -1.99
C ASN A 172 7.42 -17.35 -1.75
N LYS A 173 8.22 -17.42 -0.68
CA LYS A 173 9.20 -16.39 -0.32
C LYS A 173 10.21 -16.08 -1.44
N GLU A 174 10.60 -17.09 -2.22
CA GLU A 174 11.52 -16.88 -3.34
C GLU A 174 10.88 -16.08 -4.48
N GLU A 175 9.57 -16.27 -4.73
CA GLU A 175 8.82 -15.48 -5.70
C GLU A 175 8.69 -14.03 -5.23
N PHE A 176 8.41 -13.82 -3.94
CA PHE A 176 8.41 -12.49 -3.33
C PHE A 176 9.80 -11.86 -3.30
N ALA A 177 10.86 -12.64 -3.07
CA ALA A 177 12.24 -12.16 -3.10
C ALA A 177 12.65 -11.71 -4.52
N LYS A 178 12.24 -12.45 -5.55
CA LYS A 178 12.48 -12.05 -6.96
C LYS A 178 11.81 -10.73 -7.33
N MET A 179 10.72 -10.36 -6.67
CA MET A 179 10.05 -9.08 -6.84
C MET A 179 10.71 -7.94 -6.04
N ARG A 180 11.49 -8.28 -5.02
CA ARG A 180 12.41 -7.36 -4.30
C ARG A 180 13.75 -7.24 -5.03
N TRP A 181 13.71 -7.07 -6.31
CA TRP A 181 14.88 -7.10 -7.20
C TRP A 181 16.08 -6.27 -6.73
N ASP A 182 15.88 -5.34 -5.82
CA ASP A 182 16.88 -4.35 -5.44
C ASP A 182 17.62 -4.61 -4.11
N GLU A 183 17.15 -5.51 -3.26
CA GLU A 183 17.87 -5.79 -2.00
C GLU A 183 19.05 -6.75 -2.19
N GLU A 184 19.03 -7.63 -3.19
CA GLU A 184 20.07 -8.64 -3.41
C GLU A 184 21.14 -8.24 -4.43
N CYS A 185 20.88 -7.31 -5.32
CA CYS A 185 21.91 -6.79 -6.24
C CYS A 185 22.90 -5.82 -5.56
N ASN A 186 22.71 -5.49 -4.29
CA ASN A 186 23.54 -4.54 -3.54
C ASN A 186 24.30 -5.18 -2.35
N LYS A 187 24.41 -6.51 -2.30
CA LYS A 187 25.38 -7.22 -1.45
C LYS A 187 26.48 -7.81 -2.31
#